data_280ee6cbfb34b93867369a1d4d07298b
#
_entry.id   280ee6cbfb34b93867369a1d4d07298b
#
_cell.length_a   1.000
_cell.length_b   1.000
_cell.length_c   1.000
_cell.angle_alpha   90.00
_cell.angle_beta   90.00
_cell.angle_gamma   90.00
#
_symmetry.space_group_name_H-M   'P 1'
#
loop_
_entity.id
_entity.type
_entity.pdbx_description
1 polymer ?
#
loop_
_entity_poly.entity_id
_entity_poly.type
_entity_poly.pdbx_seq_one_letter_code
_entity_poly.pdbx_strand_id
1 'polypeptide(L)'
;MSDSFGGIINREAKDSTPWWPEPNLPDKNLPNALAVLNPKRIDCIYPYKELCGCGVGFKFVQAIESKQSKDNKIINYLDLVALAIAADVVPLTGENRVLAFIGLQIINSNPRLGIHSLLKKNTKKEYTISDLMFYVAPRINA
;
A
#
# COMPACT_ATOMS: atom_id res chain seq x y z
N MET A 1 0.39 6.60 -10.71
CA MET A 1 1.63 6.35 -9.94
C MET A 1 1.43 5.08 -9.17
N SER A 2 1.21 4.02 -9.94
CA SER A 2 1.09 2.68 -9.43
C SER A 2 2.48 2.21 -9.04
N ASP A 3 2.60 1.63 -7.89
CA ASP A 3 3.72 0.78 -7.49
C ASP A 3 5.08 1.44 -7.32
N SER A 4 5.18 2.38 -6.39
CA SER A 4 6.50 2.95 -6.06
C SER A 4 7.54 1.91 -5.61
N PHE A 5 7.12 0.74 -5.16
CA PHE A 5 8.01 -0.37 -4.81
C PHE A 5 7.84 -1.59 -5.73
N GLY A 6 6.64 -1.88 -6.19
CA GLY A 6 6.42 -2.91 -7.21
C GLY A 6 6.97 -2.47 -8.57
N GLY A 7 6.83 -1.20 -8.94
CA GLY A 7 7.33 -0.65 -10.19
C GLY A 7 8.85 -0.52 -10.30
N ILE A 8 9.59 -0.44 -9.21
CA ILE A 8 11.06 -0.54 -9.22
C ILE A 8 11.50 -1.96 -9.56
N ILE A 9 10.66 -2.94 -9.25
CA ILE A 9 10.96 -4.35 -9.46
C ILE A 9 10.44 -4.84 -10.82
N ASN A 10 9.50 -4.12 -11.46
CA ASN A 10 8.79 -4.63 -12.64
C ASN A 10 8.66 -3.60 -13.77
N ARG A 11 9.70 -2.84 -14.09
CA ARG A 11 9.68 -1.75 -15.08
C ARG A 11 9.77 -2.18 -16.55
N GLU A 12 9.68 -3.46 -16.88
CA GLU A 12 9.80 -3.97 -18.25
C GLU A 12 8.60 -4.74 -18.81
N ALA A 13 7.40 -4.56 -18.26
CA ALA A 13 6.21 -5.05 -18.94
C ALA A 13 5.80 -4.05 -20.03
N LYS A 14 6.41 -4.17 -21.20
CA LYS A 14 6.02 -3.46 -22.42
C LYS A 14 4.82 -4.14 -23.08
N ASP A 15 3.81 -3.30 -23.34
CA ASP A 15 2.82 -3.41 -24.41
C ASP A 15 1.76 -4.52 -24.38
N SER A 16 0.53 -4.02 -24.41
CA SER A 16 -0.77 -4.67 -24.59
C SER A 16 -1.60 -4.98 -23.34
N THR A 17 -1.36 -4.32 -22.23
CA THR A 17 -2.22 -4.47 -21.04
C THR A 17 -3.42 -3.53 -21.10
N PRO A 18 -4.62 -3.98 -20.66
CA PRO A 18 -5.78 -3.11 -20.44
C PRO A 18 -5.39 -1.95 -19.50
N TRP A 19 -6.00 -0.81 -19.65
CA TRP A 19 -5.74 0.43 -18.90
C TRP A 19 -5.91 0.34 -17.35
N TRP A 20 -6.43 -0.76 -16.82
CA TRP A 20 -6.28 -1.11 -15.41
C TRP A 20 -5.14 -2.14 -15.26
N PRO A 21 -4.26 -1.96 -14.31
CA PRO A 21 -3.25 -2.97 -14.06
C PRO A 21 -3.94 -4.27 -13.66
N GLU A 22 -3.75 -5.30 -14.48
CA GLU A 22 -3.90 -6.66 -14.00
C GLU A 22 -3.12 -6.76 -12.69
N PRO A 23 -3.65 -7.42 -11.65
CA PRO A 23 -2.92 -7.58 -10.41
C PRO A 23 -1.53 -8.14 -10.75
N ASN A 24 -0.49 -7.43 -10.34
CA ASN A 24 0.92 -7.66 -10.66
C ASN A 24 1.31 -9.14 -10.56
N LEU A 25 0.99 -9.91 -11.59
CA LEU A 25 1.52 -11.27 -11.72
C LEU A 25 3.01 -11.12 -12.05
N PRO A 26 3.87 -11.73 -11.26
CA PRO A 26 5.30 -11.66 -11.54
C PRO A 26 5.57 -12.28 -12.90
N ASP A 27 6.39 -11.62 -13.71
CA ASP A 27 6.90 -12.20 -14.94
C ASP A 27 7.60 -13.53 -14.63
N LYS A 28 7.59 -14.44 -15.60
CA LYS A 28 8.28 -15.73 -15.49
C LYS A 28 9.77 -15.56 -15.25
N ASN A 29 10.35 -14.45 -15.73
CA ASN A 29 11.73 -14.09 -15.53
C ASN A 29 11.85 -13.03 -14.43
N LEU A 30 12.40 -13.40 -13.29
CA LEU A 30 12.65 -12.45 -12.22
C LEU A 30 13.79 -11.50 -12.61
N PRO A 31 13.71 -10.21 -12.23
CA PRO A 31 14.79 -9.28 -12.45
C PRO A 31 16.06 -9.74 -11.71
N ASN A 32 17.23 -9.43 -12.27
CA ASN A 32 18.51 -9.67 -11.63
C ASN A 32 18.70 -8.71 -10.45
N ALA A 33 18.11 -9.04 -9.31
CA ALA A 33 18.13 -8.26 -8.09
C ALA A 33 18.58 -9.13 -6.90
N LEU A 34 19.09 -8.50 -5.84
CA LEU A 34 19.49 -9.19 -4.62
C LEU A 34 18.32 -9.95 -3.98
N ALA A 35 17.12 -9.39 -4.03
CA ALA A 35 15.88 -9.99 -3.56
C ALA A 35 14.68 -9.38 -4.28
N VAL A 36 13.62 -10.19 -4.48
CA VAL A 36 12.36 -9.76 -5.05
C VAL A 36 11.24 -10.05 -4.05
N LEU A 37 10.65 -9.00 -3.50
CA LEU A 37 9.53 -9.07 -2.56
C LEU A 37 8.22 -8.90 -3.31
N ASN A 38 7.57 -10.01 -3.62
CA ASN A 38 6.25 -10.02 -4.22
C ASN A 38 5.45 -11.21 -3.68
N PRO A 39 4.39 -10.96 -2.88
CA PRO A 39 3.58 -12.04 -2.31
C PRO A 39 2.86 -12.87 -3.36
N LYS A 40 2.64 -12.34 -4.58
CA LYS A 40 1.96 -13.05 -5.68
C LYS A 40 2.85 -14.04 -6.43
N ARG A 41 4.15 -14.08 -6.15
CA ARG A 41 5.03 -15.09 -6.75
C ARG A 41 4.54 -16.49 -6.39
N ILE A 42 4.69 -17.41 -7.33
CA ILE A 42 4.25 -18.81 -7.17
C ILE A 42 5.03 -19.55 -6.07
N ASP A 43 6.29 -19.18 -5.89
CA ASP A 43 7.19 -19.74 -4.86
C ASP A 43 7.13 -18.99 -3.52
N CYS A 44 6.33 -17.93 -3.41
CA CYS A 44 6.19 -17.18 -2.18
C CYS A 44 5.21 -17.86 -1.23
N ILE A 45 5.68 -18.19 -0.03
CA ILE A 45 4.86 -18.84 1.02
C ILE A 45 4.05 -17.85 1.87
N TYR A 46 4.17 -16.55 1.62
CA TYR A 46 3.42 -15.54 2.37
C TYR A 46 1.92 -15.76 2.18
N PRO A 47 1.13 -15.87 3.26
CA PRO A 47 -0.25 -16.36 3.18
C PRO A 47 -1.22 -15.37 2.50
N TYR A 48 -0.97 -14.06 2.61
CA TYR A 48 -1.84 -13.04 2.04
C TYR A 48 -1.24 -12.43 0.76
N LYS A 49 -1.91 -12.64 -0.37
CA LYS A 49 -1.41 -12.31 -1.71
C LYS A 49 -1.82 -10.91 -2.20
N GLU A 50 -2.78 -10.25 -1.54
CA GLU A 50 -3.43 -9.04 -2.01
C GLU A 50 -2.89 -7.74 -1.39
N LEU A 51 -1.67 -7.78 -0.82
CA LEU A 51 -1.02 -6.57 -0.34
C LEU A 51 -0.72 -5.62 -1.51
N CYS A 52 -1.03 -4.32 -1.34
CA CYS A 52 -0.51 -3.29 -2.23
C CYS A 52 1.01 -3.09 -2.05
N GLY A 53 1.68 -2.44 -2.99
CA GLY A 53 3.14 -2.22 -2.92
C GLY A 53 3.60 -1.55 -1.63
N CYS A 54 2.86 -0.53 -1.16
CA CYS A 54 3.12 0.12 0.13
C CYS A 54 2.95 -0.86 1.31
N GLY A 55 1.95 -1.76 1.24
CA GLY A 55 1.75 -2.81 2.24
C GLY A 55 2.93 -3.79 2.31
N VAL A 56 3.47 -4.20 1.16
CA VAL A 56 4.69 -5.04 1.11
C VAL A 56 5.88 -4.32 1.74
N GLY A 57 6.09 -3.03 1.41
CA GLY A 57 7.14 -2.21 2.01
C GLY A 57 6.98 -2.07 3.52
N PHE A 58 5.75 -1.85 4.00
CA PHE A 58 5.44 -1.82 5.43
C PHE A 58 5.82 -3.13 6.12
N LYS A 59 5.42 -4.29 5.57
CA LYS A 59 5.75 -5.61 6.15
C LYS A 59 7.25 -5.86 6.17
N PHE A 60 7.98 -5.40 5.16
CA PHE A 60 9.43 -5.49 5.13
C PHE A 60 10.10 -4.69 6.27
N VAL A 61 9.71 -3.43 6.44
CA VAL A 61 10.23 -2.60 7.54
C VAL A 61 9.83 -3.16 8.90
N GLN A 62 8.59 -3.66 9.05
CA GLN A 62 8.12 -4.33 10.26
C GLN A 62 9.00 -5.53 10.62
N ALA A 63 9.39 -6.33 9.63
CA ALA A 63 10.28 -7.47 9.84
C ALA A 63 11.69 -7.04 10.28
N ILE A 64 12.21 -5.91 9.77
CA ILE A 64 13.49 -5.34 10.21
C ILE A 64 13.40 -4.84 11.66
N GLU A 65 12.35 -4.06 11.99
CA GLU A 65 12.17 -3.56 13.36
C GLU A 65 12.04 -4.70 14.39
N SER A 66 11.29 -5.76 14.05
CA SER A 66 11.11 -6.90 14.94
C SER A 66 12.42 -7.62 15.25
N LYS A 67 13.36 -7.66 14.31
CA LYS A 67 14.70 -8.25 14.52
C LYS A 67 15.61 -7.35 15.37
N GLN A 68 15.36 -6.06 15.41
CA GLN A 68 16.19 -5.10 16.14
C GLN A 68 15.68 -4.84 17.56
N SER A 69 14.62 -5.53 18.01
CA SER A 69 13.99 -5.36 19.34
C SER A 69 13.68 -3.91 19.68
N LYS A 70 13.31 -3.11 18.68
CA LYS A 70 13.00 -1.69 18.82
C LYS A 70 11.50 -1.44 18.89
N ASP A 71 11.16 -0.28 19.42
CA ASP A 71 9.79 0.21 19.49
C ASP A 71 9.09 0.08 18.12
N ASN A 72 7.87 -0.45 18.13
CA ASN A 72 7.02 -0.62 16.92
C ASN A 72 6.62 0.73 16.28
N LYS A 73 7.58 1.59 15.98
CA LYS A 73 7.35 2.92 15.41
C LYS A 73 6.77 2.88 14.00
N ILE A 74 6.97 1.75 13.32
CA ILE A 74 6.41 1.53 11.97
C ILE A 74 4.88 1.63 11.95
N ILE A 75 4.20 1.32 13.06
CA ILE A 75 2.74 1.43 13.19
C ILE A 75 2.25 2.85 12.84
N ASN A 76 3.04 3.88 13.16
CA ASN A 76 2.71 5.26 12.86
C ASN A 76 2.65 5.58 11.35
N TYR A 77 3.07 4.66 10.48
CA TYR A 77 3.00 4.78 9.03
C TYR A 77 1.81 4.05 8.41
N LEU A 78 0.92 3.47 9.24
CA LEU A 78 -0.27 2.79 8.74
C LEU A 78 -1.28 3.74 8.09
N ASP A 79 -1.23 5.02 8.40
CA ASP A 79 -1.99 6.06 7.69
C ASP A 79 -1.63 6.11 6.19
N LEU A 80 -0.35 5.99 5.85
CA LEU A 80 0.12 5.93 4.46
C LEU A 80 -0.27 4.60 3.79
N VAL A 81 -0.23 3.49 4.55
CA VAL A 81 -0.67 2.19 4.04
C VAL A 81 -2.16 2.17 3.75
N ALA A 82 -2.99 2.74 4.65
CA ALA A 82 -4.42 2.87 4.41
C ALA A 82 -4.74 3.71 3.17
N LEU A 83 -3.98 4.78 2.97
CA LEU A 83 -4.10 5.62 1.78
C LEU A 83 -3.72 4.86 0.51
N ALA A 84 -2.64 4.09 0.53
CA ALA A 84 -2.23 3.27 -0.60
C ALA A 84 -3.24 2.16 -0.91
N ILE A 85 -3.79 1.48 0.10
CA ILE A 85 -4.87 0.50 -0.05
C ILE A 85 -6.07 1.11 -0.77
N ALA A 86 -6.45 2.35 -0.39
CA ALA A 86 -7.54 3.07 -1.03
C ALA A 86 -7.20 3.49 -2.47
N ALA A 87 -5.95 3.93 -2.72
CA ALA A 87 -5.51 4.40 -4.03
C ALA A 87 -5.37 3.27 -5.06
N ASP A 88 -4.86 2.12 -4.63
CA ASP A 88 -4.64 0.93 -5.48
C ASP A 88 -5.90 0.06 -5.63
N VAL A 89 -6.98 0.41 -4.92
CA VAL A 89 -8.28 -0.31 -4.98
C VAL A 89 -8.12 -1.82 -4.72
N VAL A 90 -7.19 -2.19 -3.83
CA VAL A 90 -6.96 -3.60 -3.48
C VAL A 90 -8.07 -4.14 -2.56
N PRO A 91 -8.33 -5.46 -2.55
CA PRO A 91 -9.37 -6.06 -1.73
C PRO A 91 -9.22 -5.73 -0.24
N LEU A 92 -10.29 -5.24 0.39
CA LEU A 92 -10.37 -4.95 1.83
C LEU A 92 -10.67 -6.22 2.65
N THR A 93 -9.84 -7.24 2.45
CA THR A 93 -9.92 -8.52 3.15
C THR A 93 -8.64 -8.80 3.92
N GLY A 94 -8.61 -9.82 4.75
CA GLY A 94 -7.41 -10.28 5.45
C GLY A 94 -6.59 -9.14 6.07
N GLU A 95 -5.30 -9.09 5.75
CA GLU A 95 -4.38 -8.07 6.30
C GLU A 95 -4.71 -6.67 5.84
N ASN A 96 -5.12 -6.45 4.57
CA ASN A 96 -5.48 -5.12 4.10
C ASN A 96 -6.59 -4.49 4.95
N ARG A 97 -7.57 -5.28 5.38
CA ARG A 97 -8.65 -4.80 6.25
C ARG A 97 -8.11 -4.29 7.59
N VAL A 98 -7.20 -5.03 8.20
CA VAL A 98 -6.60 -4.68 9.50
C VAL A 98 -5.73 -3.43 9.36
N LEU A 99 -4.85 -3.40 8.34
CA LEU A 99 -3.96 -2.28 8.08
C LEU A 99 -4.74 -0.99 7.77
N ALA A 100 -5.78 -1.10 6.93
CA ALA A 100 -6.65 0.03 6.60
C ALA A 100 -7.43 0.53 7.82
N PHE A 101 -7.95 -0.37 8.66
CA PHE A 101 -8.67 0.00 9.87
C PHE A 101 -7.80 0.80 10.83
N ILE A 102 -6.61 0.31 11.16
CA ILE A 102 -5.69 1.01 12.07
C ILE A 102 -5.22 2.33 11.44
N GLY A 103 -4.89 2.33 10.15
CA GLY A 103 -4.48 3.54 9.44
C GLY A 103 -5.57 4.61 9.40
N LEU A 104 -6.85 4.22 9.23
CA LEU A 104 -7.98 5.14 9.33
C LEU A 104 -8.14 5.73 10.74
N GLN A 105 -7.91 4.94 11.79
CA GLN A 105 -7.92 5.48 13.16
C GLN A 105 -6.87 6.56 13.36
N ILE A 106 -5.66 6.36 12.81
CA ILE A 106 -4.58 7.37 12.85
C ILE A 106 -5.01 8.62 12.07
N ILE A 107 -5.54 8.47 10.85
CA ILE A 107 -6.01 9.59 10.03
C ILE A 107 -7.11 10.38 10.73
N ASN A 108 -8.03 9.71 11.42
CA ASN A 108 -9.13 10.36 12.12
C ASN A 108 -8.73 11.00 13.45
N SER A 109 -7.68 10.52 14.11
CA SER A 109 -7.23 11.04 15.39
C SER A 109 -6.14 12.11 15.27
N ASN A 110 -5.10 11.83 14.47
CA ASN A 110 -3.94 12.71 14.30
C ASN A 110 -3.33 12.57 12.89
N PRO A 111 -4.00 13.10 11.86
CA PRO A 111 -3.55 12.97 10.49
C PRO A 111 -2.23 13.73 10.25
N ARG A 112 -1.35 13.18 9.42
CA ARG A 112 -0.18 13.90 8.92
C ARG A 112 -0.61 15.18 8.20
N LEU A 113 0.20 16.23 8.27
CA LEU A 113 -0.10 17.52 7.63
C LEU A 113 -0.47 17.40 6.17
N GLY A 114 0.22 16.54 5.41
CA GLY A 114 -0.10 16.29 4.00
C GLY A 114 -1.48 15.67 3.81
N ILE A 115 -1.81 14.62 4.55
CA ILE A 115 -3.13 13.96 4.48
C ILE A 115 -4.21 14.93 4.95
N HIS A 116 -3.99 15.63 6.07
CA HIS A 116 -4.91 16.65 6.56
C HIS A 116 -5.21 17.74 5.52
N SER A 117 -4.19 18.24 4.83
CA SER A 117 -4.34 19.25 3.78
C SER A 117 -5.17 18.75 2.60
N LEU A 118 -5.03 17.48 2.22
CA LEU A 118 -5.82 16.86 1.17
C LEU A 118 -7.28 16.65 1.59
N LEU A 119 -7.52 16.34 2.86
CA LEU A 119 -8.86 16.12 3.43
C LEU A 119 -9.61 17.41 3.75
N LYS A 120 -8.89 18.52 4.01
CA LYS A 120 -9.43 19.80 4.50
C LYS A 120 -10.58 20.40 3.66
N LYS A 121 -10.72 20.02 2.39
CA LYS A 121 -11.84 20.43 1.55
C LYS A 121 -13.16 19.71 1.88
N ASN A 122 -13.10 18.61 2.63
CA ASN A 122 -14.23 17.80 3.08
C ASN A 122 -14.27 17.79 4.61
N THR A 123 -15.01 18.72 5.18
CA THR A 123 -15.21 18.80 6.64
C THR A 123 -16.17 17.69 7.10
N LYS A 124 -15.63 16.51 7.37
CA LYS A 124 -16.36 15.42 7.98
C LYS A 124 -15.87 15.21 9.41
N LYS A 125 -16.76 14.68 10.27
CA LYS A 125 -16.41 14.30 11.63
C LYS A 125 -15.49 13.07 11.65
N GLU A 126 -15.67 12.18 10.69
CA GLU A 126 -14.90 10.95 10.55
C GLU A 126 -14.79 10.57 9.06
N TYR A 127 -13.58 10.22 8.65
CA TYR A 127 -13.27 9.79 7.29
C TYR A 127 -13.31 8.27 7.18
N THR A 128 -13.76 7.78 6.05
CA THR A 128 -13.82 6.36 5.69
C THR A 128 -12.79 6.03 4.61
N ILE A 129 -12.58 4.73 4.34
CA ILE A 129 -11.73 4.29 3.23
C ILE A 129 -12.21 4.82 1.87
N SER A 130 -13.54 4.93 1.69
CA SER A 130 -14.15 5.50 0.49
C SER A 130 -13.81 6.98 0.34
N ASP A 131 -13.70 7.72 1.43
CA ASP A 131 -13.29 9.13 1.37
C ASP A 131 -11.83 9.25 0.92
N LEU A 132 -10.95 8.36 1.37
CA LEU A 132 -9.58 8.32 0.88
C LEU A 132 -9.53 7.97 -0.61
N MET A 133 -10.30 6.99 -1.05
CA MET A 133 -10.36 6.54 -2.43
C MET A 133 -10.87 7.65 -3.37
N PHE A 134 -11.93 8.36 -3.01
CA PHE A 134 -12.56 9.32 -3.91
C PHE A 134 -12.06 10.75 -3.78
N TYR A 135 -11.53 11.16 -2.63
CA TYR A 135 -11.12 12.55 -2.40
C TYR A 135 -9.62 12.75 -2.28
N VAL A 136 -8.87 11.75 -1.83
CA VAL A 136 -7.42 11.87 -1.60
C VAL A 136 -6.63 11.21 -2.71
N ALA A 137 -6.92 9.95 -3.02
CA ALA A 137 -6.19 9.18 -4.03
C ALA A 137 -6.12 9.86 -5.41
N PRO A 138 -7.22 10.42 -5.98
CA PRO A 138 -7.15 11.10 -7.27
C PRO A 138 -6.22 12.32 -7.29
N ARG A 139 -6.02 12.97 -6.13
CA ARG A 139 -5.13 14.15 -6.02
C ARG A 139 -3.66 13.77 -5.89
N ILE A 140 -3.38 12.55 -5.50
CA ILE A 140 -2.02 12.01 -5.41
C ILE A 140 -1.61 11.42 -6.75
N ASN A 141 -2.57 10.83 -7.48
CA ASN A 141 -2.34 10.15 -8.76
C ASN A 141 -2.44 11.08 -9.98
N ALA A 142 -2.77 12.36 -9.79
CA ALA A 142 -2.95 13.34 -10.87
C ALA A 142 -1.57 13.83 -11.41
#